data_1a7e2b21cf1591f403f1325116287847
#
_entry.id   1a7e2b21cf1591f403f1325116287847
#
_cell.length_a   1.000
_cell.length_b   1.000
_cell.length_c   1.000
_cell.angle_alpha   90.00
_cell.angle_beta   90.00
_cell.angle_gamma   90.00
#
_symmetry.space_group_name_H-M   'P 1'
#
loop_
_entity.id
_entity.type
_entity.pdbx_description
1 polymer ?
#
loop_
_entity_poly.entity_id
_entity_poly.type
_entity_poly.pdbx_seq_one_letter_code
_entity_poly.pdbx_strand_id
1 'polypeptide(L)'
;MDRIQAMQMFMRVAEAGSFVRAAETLSLPASTVTSTIKNLEQYLKVRLLNRTTRRVSLTPEGLQYLAQCREILALIEHSESSLSESVARPQGRLRVDMPAGIAHFIVMPHLPDFYRRYPDIYLMIGVSDRQVDLIQEGVDCVIRMGELNNSSLVARPLGRFRWVTCASPDYLREYGVPSSPEALSKHRAVHYFSGQARRADEFRFVRHGETFSVPVSGNAAVNETGLYIKMCQAGFGLAQLAENIVADHLQEGRLVEVLTDWQPPPVPVTLLYPHQRFLSPAVRAFAEWMSEVV
;
A
#
# COMPACT_ATOMS: atom_id res chain seq x y z
N MET A 1 -30.27 -21.71 -7.37
CA MET A 1 -29.35 -20.56 -7.20
C MET A 1 -27.93 -21.04 -7.44
N ASP A 2 -27.24 -20.46 -8.39
CA ASP A 2 -25.80 -20.64 -8.53
C ASP A 2 -25.09 -19.97 -7.36
N ARG A 3 -24.40 -20.78 -6.52
CA ARG A 3 -23.76 -20.27 -5.31
C ARG A 3 -22.49 -19.47 -5.63
N ILE A 4 -21.74 -19.86 -6.67
CA ILE A 4 -20.53 -19.16 -7.09
C ILE A 4 -20.90 -17.76 -7.56
N GLN A 5 -21.91 -17.67 -8.44
CA GLN A 5 -22.41 -16.38 -8.93
C GLN A 5 -22.98 -15.53 -7.76
N ALA A 6 -23.67 -16.15 -6.80
CA ALA A 6 -24.19 -15.43 -5.64
C ALA A 6 -23.08 -14.89 -4.73
N MET A 7 -21.99 -15.65 -4.53
CA MET A 7 -20.79 -15.17 -3.80
C MET A 7 -20.12 -14.00 -4.52
N GLN A 8 -19.95 -14.09 -5.84
CA GLN A 8 -19.38 -13.00 -6.64
C GLN A 8 -20.24 -11.72 -6.55
N MET A 9 -21.56 -11.85 -6.69
CA MET A 9 -22.48 -10.71 -6.54
C MET A 9 -22.44 -10.12 -5.13
N PHE A 10 -22.40 -10.95 -4.10
CA PHE A 10 -22.29 -10.50 -2.72
C PHE A 10 -21.00 -9.69 -2.49
N MET A 11 -19.87 -10.21 -2.95
CA MET A 11 -18.60 -9.49 -2.85
C MET A 11 -18.66 -8.13 -3.54
N ARG A 12 -19.24 -8.06 -4.75
CA ARG A 12 -19.38 -6.79 -5.47
C ARG A 12 -20.29 -5.78 -4.75
N VAL A 13 -21.37 -6.24 -4.13
CA VAL A 13 -22.25 -5.36 -3.33
C VAL A 13 -21.53 -4.86 -2.08
N ALA A 14 -20.78 -5.72 -1.41
CA ALA A 14 -19.99 -5.37 -0.23
C ALA A 14 -18.92 -4.31 -0.57
N GLU A 15 -18.20 -4.48 -1.67
CA GLU A 15 -17.16 -3.56 -2.15
C GLU A 15 -17.74 -2.20 -2.62
N ALA A 16 -18.83 -2.24 -3.38
CA ALA A 16 -19.45 -1.04 -3.90
C ALA A 16 -20.23 -0.23 -2.85
N GLY A 17 -20.60 -0.87 -1.71
CA GLY A 17 -21.48 -0.28 -0.71
C GLY A 17 -22.87 0.09 -1.25
N SER A 18 -23.25 -0.45 -2.43
CA SER A 18 -24.48 -0.10 -3.15
C SER A 18 -24.86 -1.21 -4.14
N PHE A 19 -26.13 -1.61 -4.10
CA PHE A 19 -26.69 -2.58 -5.06
C PHE A 19 -26.67 -2.05 -6.49
N VAL A 20 -26.94 -0.76 -6.69
CA VAL A 20 -26.96 -0.13 -8.02
C VAL A 20 -25.58 -0.12 -8.65
N ARG A 21 -24.56 0.36 -7.92
CA ARG A 21 -23.17 0.36 -8.39
C ARG A 21 -22.63 -1.04 -8.65
N ALA A 22 -22.97 -2.01 -7.80
CA ALA A 22 -22.60 -3.41 -8.04
C ALA A 22 -23.25 -3.96 -9.31
N ALA A 23 -24.52 -3.65 -9.55
CA ALA A 23 -25.25 -4.07 -10.75
C ALA A 23 -24.63 -3.47 -12.03
N GLU A 24 -24.27 -2.18 -12.00
CA GLU A 24 -23.56 -1.51 -13.11
C GLU A 24 -22.22 -2.21 -13.40
N THR A 25 -21.41 -2.48 -12.36
CA THR A 25 -20.11 -3.16 -12.51
C THR A 25 -20.24 -4.58 -13.06
N LEU A 26 -21.34 -5.27 -12.75
CA LEU A 26 -21.62 -6.62 -13.20
C LEU A 26 -22.37 -6.66 -14.55
N SER A 27 -22.76 -5.51 -15.10
CA SER A 27 -23.62 -5.41 -16.29
C SER A 27 -24.93 -6.20 -16.14
N LEU A 28 -25.53 -6.17 -14.94
CA LEU A 28 -26.76 -6.87 -14.59
C LEU A 28 -27.84 -5.91 -14.09
N PRO A 29 -29.14 -6.26 -14.22
CA PRO A 29 -30.21 -5.48 -13.59
C PRO A 29 -30.07 -5.47 -12.05
N ALA A 30 -30.29 -4.32 -11.42
CA ALA A 30 -30.21 -4.17 -9.96
C ALA A 30 -31.21 -5.10 -9.22
N SER A 31 -32.37 -5.41 -9.84
CA SER A 31 -33.34 -6.36 -9.33
C SER A 31 -32.77 -7.77 -9.23
N THR A 32 -31.97 -8.20 -10.22
CA THR A 32 -31.31 -9.50 -10.25
C THR A 32 -30.29 -9.60 -9.13
N VAL A 33 -29.44 -8.60 -8.96
CA VAL A 33 -28.45 -8.56 -7.85
C VAL A 33 -29.17 -8.61 -6.50
N THR A 34 -30.24 -7.82 -6.34
CA THR A 34 -31.02 -7.76 -5.09
C THR A 34 -31.67 -9.09 -4.74
N SER A 35 -32.31 -9.74 -5.74
CA SER A 35 -32.98 -11.03 -5.54
C SER A 35 -31.98 -12.15 -5.25
N THR A 36 -30.82 -12.16 -5.92
CA THR A 36 -29.77 -13.15 -5.68
C THR A 36 -29.21 -13.05 -4.27
N ILE A 37 -28.93 -11.83 -3.80
CA ILE A 37 -28.46 -11.64 -2.42
C ILE A 37 -29.53 -12.02 -1.39
N LYS A 38 -30.80 -11.68 -1.63
CA LYS A 38 -31.90 -12.11 -0.77
C LYS A 38 -32.00 -13.63 -0.67
N ASN A 39 -31.89 -14.33 -1.80
CA ASN A 39 -31.92 -15.79 -1.86
C ASN A 39 -30.69 -16.40 -1.16
N LEU A 40 -29.52 -15.76 -1.27
CA LEU A 40 -28.31 -16.18 -0.55
C LEU A 40 -28.48 -16.07 0.98
N GLU A 41 -28.99 -14.91 1.46
CA GLU A 41 -29.27 -14.71 2.89
C GLU A 41 -30.32 -15.69 3.42
N GLN A 42 -31.35 -16.00 2.63
CA GLN A 42 -32.35 -17.02 2.97
C GLN A 42 -31.76 -18.43 3.03
N TYR A 43 -30.87 -18.76 2.09
CA TYR A 43 -30.20 -20.06 2.07
C TYR A 43 -29.30 -20.26 3.30
N LEU A 44 -28.53 -19.22 3.64
CA LEU A 44 -27.62 -19.20 4.78
C LEU A 44 -28.36 -19.00 6.12
N LYS A 45 -29.63 -18.61 6.08
CA LYS A 45 -30.47 -18.28 7.25
C LYS A 45 -29.89 -17.17 8.12
N VAL A 46 -29.13 -16.27 7.52
CA VAL A 46 -28.47 -15.16 8.21
C VAL A 46 -28.46 -13.92 7.32
N ARG A 47 -28.53 -12.74 7.91
CA ARG A 47 -28.34 -11.47 7.18
C ARG A 47 -26.87 -11.19 7.04
N LEU A 48 -26.43 -10.91 5.80
CA LEU A 48 -25.07 -10.55 5.48
C LEU A 48 -24.90 -9.03 5.33
N LEU A 49 -25.99 -8.33 4.99
CA LEU A 49 -25.97 -6.90 4.72
C LEU A 49 -27.02 -6.16 5.56
N ASN A 50 -26.59 -5.05 6.16
CA ASN A 50 -27.47 -4.03 6.71
C ASN A 50 -27.87 -3.09 5.57
N ARG A 51 -29.19 -2.95 5.35
CA ARG A 51 -29.76 -2.10 4.30
C ARG A 51 -30.35 -0.88 4.95
N THR A 52 -29.79 0.28 4.72
CA THR A 52 -30.43 1.56 4.96
C THR A 52 -30.73 2.23 3.62
N THR A 53 -31.63 3.20 3.60
CA THR A 53 -31.97 3.95 2.35
C THR A 53 -30.81 4.71 1.74
N ARG A 54 -29.70 4.87 2.48
CA ARG A 54 -28.51 5.66 2.05
C ARG A 54 -27.22 4.86 1.92
N ARG A 55 -27.09 3.71 2.59
CA ARG A 55 -25.85 2.90 2.58
C ARG A 55 -26.13 1.42 2.80
N VAL A 56 -25.30 0.61 2.17
CA VAL A 56 -25.19 -0.83 2.43
C VAL A 56 -23.92 -1.05 3.23
N SER A 57 -24.00 -1.77 4.36
CA SER A 57 -22.86 -2.16 5.17
C SER A 57 -22.94 -3.64 5.51
N LEU A 58 -21.80 -4.25 5.80
CA LEU A 58 -21.74 -5.66 6.23
C LEU A 58 -22.25 -5.80 7.66
N THR A 59 -22.90 -6.95 7.93
CA THR A 59 -23.09 -7.46 9.30
C THR A 59 -21.80 -8.14 9.77
N PRO A 60 -21.63 -8.47 11.06
CA PRO A 60 -20.53 -9.31 11.53
C PRO A 60 -20.42 -10.64 10.76
N GLU A 61 -21.56 -11.29 10.53
CA GLU A 61 -21.66 -12.53 9.74
C GLU A 61 -21.33 -12.27 8.26
N GLY A 62 -21.75 -11.12 7.72
CA GLY A 62 -21.41 -10.69 6.38
C GLY A 62 -19.92 -10.48 6.19
N LEU A 63 -19.24 -9.92 7.19
CA LEU A 63 -17.78 -9.74 7.17
C LEU A 63 -17.07 -11.11 7.17
N GLN A 64 -17.48 -12.01 8.02
CA GLN A 64 -16.94 -13.37 8.07
C GLN A 64 -17.19 -14.12 6.74
N TYR A 65 -18.41 -14.04 6.21
CA TYR A 65 -18.75 -14.69 4.94
C TYR A 65 -18.01 -14.09 3.74
N LEU A 66 -17.75 -12.78 3.76
CA LEU A 66 -16.95 -12.12 2.72
C LEU A 66 -15.53 -12.69 2.64
N ALA A 67 -14.88 -12.88 3.79
CA ALA A 67 -13.56 -13.51 3.87
C ALA A 67 -13.59 -14.94 3.27
N GLN A 68 -14.60 -15.74 3.65
CA GLN A 68 -14.78 -17.11 3.13
C GLN A 68 -15.08 -17.13 1.62
N CYS A 69 -15.89 -16.20 1.10
CA CYS A 69 -16.15 -16.09 -0.34
C CYS A 69 -14.87 -15.85 -1.13
N ARG A 70 -13.98 -14.98 -0.64
CA ARG A 70 -12.69 -14.71 -1.28
C ARG A 70 -11.82 -15.96 -1.36
N GLU A 71 -11.74 -16.72 -0.26
CA GLU A 71 -10.97 -17.98 -0.23
C GLU A 71 -11.53 -19.01 -1.21
N ILE A 72 -12.86 -19.22 -1.21
CA ILE A 72 -13.51 -20.19 -2.10
C ILE A 72 -13.31 -19.82 -3.56
N LEU A 73 -13.53 -18.57 -3.93
CA LEU A 73 -13.38 -18.12 -5.32
C LEU A 73 -11.92 -18.17 -5.78
N ALA A 74 -10.97 -17.81 -4.93
CA ALA A 74 -9.54 -17.96 -5.23
C ALA A 74 -9.14 -19.44 -5.41
N LEU A 75 -9.75 -20.37 -4.64
CA LEU A 75 -9.52 -21.80 -4.81
C LEU A 75 -10.08 -22.33 -6.13
N ILE A 76 -11.25 -21.86 -6.55
CA ILE A 76 -11.84 -22.20 -7.83
C ILE A 76 -10.95 -21.73 -8.96
N GLU A 77 -10.55 -20.46 -8.97
CA GLU A 77 -9.65 -19.88 -9.97
C GLU A 77 -8.31 -20.64 -10.03
N HIS A 78 -7.75 -21.00 -8.86
CA HIS A 78 -6.52 -21.78 -8.81
C HIS A 78 -6.70 -23.18 -9.40
N SER A 79 -7.82 -23.85 -9.08
CA SER A 79 -8.11 -25.21 -9.60
C SER A 79 -8.28 -25.19 -11.12
N GLU A 80 -8.98 -24.19 -11.64
CA GLU A 80 -9.18 -24.01 -13.08
C GLU A 80 -7.84 -23.68 -13.79
N SER A 81 -7.03 -22.79 -13.21
CA SER A 81 -5.73 -22.41 -13.76
C SER A 81 -4.70 -23.54 -13.74
N SER A 82 -4.78 -24.46 -12.78
CA SER A 82 -3.89 -25.61 -12.68
C SER A 82 -4.17 -26.71 -13.70
N LEU A 83 -5.37 -26.74 -14.25
CA LEU A 83 -5.79 -27.73 -15.25
C LEU A 83 -5.50 -27.29 -16.68
N SER A 84 -5.35 -26.01 -16.93
CA SER A 84 -4.93 -25.48 -18.23
C SER A 84 -3.40 -25.48 -18.31
N GLU A 85 -2.80 -26.42 -19.03
CA GLU A 85 -1.39 -26.46 -19.38
C GLU A 85 -0.90 -25.26 -20.23
N SER A 86 -1.81 -24.47 -20.76
CA SER A 86 -1.48 -23.13 -21.24
C SER A 86 -1.40 -22.21 -20.02
N VAL A 87 -0.23 -21.70 -19.71
CA VAL A 87 0.05 -20.67 -18.73
C VAL A 87 -1.14 -19.74 -18.63
N ALA A 88 -2.04 -19.96 -17.66
CA ALA A 88 -3.22 -19.13 -17.47
C ALA A 88 -2.70 -17.71 -17.22
N ARG A 89 -2.92 -16.82 -18.19
CA ARG A 89 -2.50 -15.43 -18.05
C ARG A 89 -3.20 -14.88 -16.80
N PRO A 90 -2.46 -14.37 -15.85
CA PRO A 90 -3.06 -13.74 -14.69
C PRO A 90 -4.05 -12.69 -15.17
N GLN A 91 -5.30 -12.76 -14.71
CA GLN A 91 -6.38 -11.88 -15.14
C GLN A 91 -7.28 -11.48 -13.99
N GLY A 92 -8.13 -10.50 -14.21
CA GLY A 92 -9.11 -10.04 -13.25
C GLY A 92 -8.67 -8.76 -12.53
N ARG A 93 -9.39 -8.41 -11.48
CA ARG A 93 -9.17 -7.18 -10.72
C ARG A 93 -8.19 -7.43 -9.58
N LEU A 94 -7.21 -6.55 -9.45
CA LEU A 94 -6.24 -6.54 -8.37
C LEU A 94 -6.26 -5.16 -7.68
N ARG A 95 -6.59 -5.13 -6.41
CA ARG A 95 -6.56 -3.89 -5.61
C ARG A 95 -5.40 -3.92 -4.64
N VAL A 96 -4.50 -2.98 -4.83
CA VAL A 96 -3.27 -2.82 -4.02
C VAL A 96 -3.30 -1.46 -3.33
N ASP A 97 -2.86 -1.41 -2.07
CA ASP A 97 -2.60 -0.16 -1.37
C ASP A 97 -1.12 -0.03 -1.01
N MET A 98 -0.55 1.16 -1.15
CA MET A 98 0.87 1.40 -0.91
C MET A 98 1.16 2.84 -0.51
N PRO A 99 2.31 3.12 0.14
CA PRO A 99 2.77 4.47 0.42
C PRO A 99 2.97 5.30 -0.86
N ALA A 100 2.75 6.62 -0.75
CA ALA A 100 2.88 7.54 -1.87
C ALA A 100 4.28 7.48 -2.53
N GLY A 101 5.34 7.37 -1.73
CA GLY A 101 6.70 7.25 -2.24
C GLY A 101 6.90 6.01 -3.11
N ILE A 102 6.35 4.86 -2.71
CA ILE A 102 6.40 3.62 -3.51
C ILE A 102 5.59 3.79 -4.79
N ALA A 103 4.36 4.32 -4.69
CA ALA A 103 3.48 4.47 -5.85
C ALA A 103 4.10 5.38 -6.93
N HIS A 104 4.59 6.55 -6.55
CA HIS A 104 5.05 7.56 -7.50
C HIS A 104 6.46 7.29 -8.04
N PHE A 105 7.38 6.87 -7.19
CA PHE A 105 8.80 6.82 -7.55
C PHE A 105 9.31 5.41 -7.89
N ILE A 106 8.59 4.37 -7.47
CA ILE A 106 8.98 2.97 -7.72
C ILE A 106 8.01 2.29 -8.69
N VAL A 107 6.72 2.28 -8.39
CA VAL A 107 5.74 1.55 -9.20
C VAL A 107 5.46 2.26 -10.52
N MET A 108 5.18 3.56 -10.49
CA MET A 108 4.74 4.30 -11.68
C MET A 108 5.75 4.26 -12.85
N PRO A 109 7.07 4.41 -12.64
CA PRO A 109 8.05 4.31 -13.72
C PRO A 109 8.10 2.92 -14.38
N HIS A 110 7.81 1.85 -13.63
CA HIS A 110 7.85 0.48 -14.10
C HIS A 110 6.47 -0.08 -14.51
N LEU A 111 5.40 0.67 -14.26
CA LEU A 111 4.03 0.24 -14.55
C LEU A 111 3.77 -0.14 -16.02
N PRO A 112 4.37 0.51 -17.04
CA PRO A 112 4.25 0.07 -18.42
C PRO A 112 4.75 -1.36 -18.67
N ASP A 113 5.79 -1.80 -17.93
CA ASP A 113 6.29 -3.18 -17.99
C ASP A 113 5.28 -4.16 -17.38
N PHE A 114 4.67 -3.81 -16.25
CA PHE A 114 3.62 -4.63 -15.64
C PHE A 114 2.45 -4.88 -16.61
N TYR A 115 1.92 -3.85 -17.25
CA TYR A 115 0.81 -3.99 -18.21
C TYR A 115 1.18 -4.76 -19.48
N ARG A 116 2.44 -4.71 -19.90
CA ARG A 116 2.92 -5.50 -21.03
C ARG A 116 2.97 -6.99 -20.68
N ARG A 117 3.37 -7.35 -19.45
CA ARG A 117 3.43 -8.73 -18.98
C ARG A 117 2.05 -9.29 -18.62
N TYR A 118 1.19 -8.46 -18.04
CA TYR A 118 -0.12 -8.85 -17.48
C TYR A 118 -1.25 -7.96 -18.00
N PRO A 119 -1.55 -7.98 -19.31
CA PRO A 119 -2.52 -7.07 -19.92
C PRO A 119 -3.96 -7.28 -19.46
N ASP A 120 -4.26 -8.47 -18.91
CA ASP A 120 -5.61 -8.86 -18.50
C ASP A 120 -5.88 -8.57 -17.00
N ILE A 121 -4.91 -7.96 -16.30
CA ILE A 121 -5.09 -7.52 -14.91
C ILE A 121 -5.59 -6.06 -14.90
N TYR A 122 -6.76 -5.84 -14.31
CA TYR A 122 -7.24 -4.50 -13.97
C TYR A 122 -6.70 -4.09 -12.61
N LEU A 123 -5.60 -3.34 -12.60
CA LEU A 123 -4.92 -2.91 -11.39
C LEU A 123 -5.57 -1.64 -10.81
N MET A 124 -5.94 -1.70 -9.52
CA MET A 124 -6.41 -0.55 -8.75
C MET A 124 -5.40 -0.23 -7.66
N ILE A 125 -4.80 0.94 -7.74
CA ILE A 125 -3.79 1.40 -6.78
C ILE A 125 -4.46 2.40 -5.84
N GLY A 126 -4.51 2.05 -4.55
CA GLY A 126 -4.77 2.96 -3.46
C GLY A 126 -3.44 3.52 -2.94
N VAL A 127 -3.44 4.80 -2.58
CA VAL A 127 -2.23 5.46 -2.08
C VAL A 127 -2.51 5.98 -0.68
N SER A 128 -1.93 5.34 0.33
CA SER A 128 -2.05 5.78 1.72
C SER A 128 -0.94 5.23 2.62
N ASP A 129 -0.55 6.03 3.62
CA ASP A 129 0.40 5.61 4.66
C ASP A 129 -0.31 5.12 5.95
N ARG A 130 -1.66 5.06 5.93
CA ARG A 130 -2.44 4.54 7.05
C ARG A 130 -2.47 3.01 7.07
N GLN A 131 -2.70 2.44 8.24
CA GLN A 131 -3.05 1.04 8.32
C GLN A 131 -4.41 0.80 7.66
N VAL A 132 -4.42 -0.09 6.67
CA VAL A 132 -5.61 -0.48 5.91
C VAL A 132 -6.08 -1.83 6.44
N ASP A 133 -7.36 -1.94 6.77
CA ASP A 133 -7.98 -3.25 7.00
C ASP A 133 -8.29 -3.87 5.64
N LEU A 134 -7.43 -4.82 5.22
CA LEU A 134 -7.52 -5.46 3.91
C LEU A 134 -8.89 -6.09 3.66
N ILE A 135 -9.47 -6.69 4.70
CA ILE A 135 -10.74 -7.42 4.58
C ILE A 135 -11.89 -6.43 4.43
N GLN A 136 -11.97 -5.44 5.32
CA GLN A 136 -13.07 -4.46 5.31
C GLN A 136 -13.02 -3.55 4.08
N GLU A 137 -11.82 -3.17 3.65
CA GLU A 137 -11.64 -2.25 2.52
C GLU A 137 -11.54 -2.95 1.17
N GLY A 138 -11.55 -4.27 1.15
CA GLY A 138 -11.50 -5.05 -0.10
C GLY A 138 -10.17 -4.94 -0.83
N VAL A 139 -9.07 -4.79 -0.12
CA VAL A 139 -7.72 -4.71 -0.65
C VAL A 139 -7.10 -6.10 -0.70
N ASP A 140 -6.55 -6.50 -1.84
CA ASP A 140 -5.99 -7.84 -2.04
C ASP A 140 -4.60 -7.97 -1.41
N CYS A 141 -3.78 -6.93 -1.54
CA CYS A 141 -2.47 -6.85 -0.89
C CYS A 141 -2.06 -5.39 -0.63
N VAL A 142 -1.13 -5.21 0.30
CA VAL A 142 -0.58 -3.88 0.62
C VAL A 142 0.94 -3.92 0.66
N ILE A 143 1.58 -2.86 0.21
CA ILE A 143 3.01 -2.65 0.41
C ILE A 143 3.20 -1.75 1.62
N ARG A 144 4.15 -2.08 2.47
CA ARG A 144 4.49 -1.28 3.65
C ARG A 144 6.00 -1.13 3.77
N MET A 145 6.40 0.03 4.26
CA MET A 145 7.79 0.35 4.60
C MET A 145 7.95 0.40 6.12
N GLY A 146 9.11 -0.03 6.58
CA GLY A 146 9.44 -0.04 8.01
C GLY A 146 9.16 -1.37 8.70
N GLU A 147 9.38 -1.38 10.01
CA GLU A 147 9.11 -2.56 10.83
C GLU A 147 7.60 -2.80 10.94
N LEU A 148 7.23 -4.06 10.83
CA LEU A 148 5.83 -4.47 10.88
C LEU A 148 5.43 -4.79 12.31
N ASN A 149 4.28 -4.30 12.73
CA ASN A 149 3.62 -4.80 13.94
C ASN A 149 3.09 -6.21 13.70
N ASN A 150 2.93 -6.98 14.78
CA ASN A 150 2.32 -8.31 14.71
C ASN A 150 0.96 -8.24 13.99
N SER A 151 0.83 -8.98 12.91
CA SER A 151 -0.40 -9.07 12.14
C SER A 151 -0.66 -10.54 11.74
N SER A 152 -1.91 -10.86 11.46
CA SER A 152 -2.31 -12.16 10.90
C SER A 152 -2.05 -12.28 9.39
N LEU A 153 -1.42 -11.29 8.79
CA LEU A 153 -1.10 -11.24 7.37
C LEU A 153 0.17 -12.03 7.06
N VAL A 154 0.25 -12.57 5.87
CA VAL A 154 1.50 -13.12 5.33
C VAL A 154 2.37 -11.96 4.89
N ALA A 155 3.63 -11.96 5.33
CA ALA A 155 4.62 -10.98 4.99
C ALA A 155 5.62 -11.56 3.97
N ARG A 156 5.70 -10.97 2.79
CA ARG A 156 6.71 -11.28 1.78
C ARG A 156 7.68 -10.11 1.68
N PRO A 157 8.94 -10.26 2.13
CA PRO A 157 9.95 -9.23 1.94
C PRO A 157 10.17 -8.97 0.45
N LEU A 158 10.21 -7.69 0.06
CA LEU A 158 10.52 -7.26 -1.31
C LEU A 158 11.96 -6.77 -1.40
N GLY A 159 12.44 -6.03 -0.38
CA GLY A 159 13.79 -5.48 -0.35
C GLY A 159 14.01 -4.57 0.86
N ARG A 160 15.09 -3.81 0.80
CA ARG A 160 15.41 -2.76 1.80
C ARG A 160 15.93 -1.55 1.05
N PHE A 161 15.42 -0.36 1.40
CA PHE A 161 15.92 0.88 0.83
C PHE A 161 16.99 1.49 1.73
N ARG A 162 18.08 1.94 1.11
CA ARG A 162 19.01 2.85 1.74
C ARG A 162 18.31 4.18 1.98
N TRP A 163 18.48 4.74 3.16
CA TRP A 163 17.99 6.07 3.48
C TRP A 163 19.13 7.06 3.54
N VAL A 164 18.85 8.30 3.17
CA VAL A 164 19.78 9.41 3.18
C VAL A 164 19.22 10.58 3.95
N THR A 165 20.11 11.38 4.53
CA THR A 165 19.79 12.69 5.09
C THR A 165 20.13 13.73 4.05
N CYS A 166 19.20 14.58 3.66
CA CYS A 166 19.44 15.58 2.62
C CYS A 166 18.80 16.94 2.94
N ALA A 167 19.26 17.97 2.23
CA ALA A 167 18.69 19.31 2.27
C ALA A 167 18.86 20.00 0.92
N SER A 168 18.15 21.11 0.72
CA SER A 168 18.38 21.96 -0.46
C SER A 168 19.70 22.72 -0.34
N PRO A 169 20.36 23.04 -1.50
CA PRO A 169 21.56 23.87 -1.51
C PRO A 169 21.37 25.23 -0.83
N ASP A 170 20.19 25.84 -0.98
CA ASP A 170 19.85 27.12 -0.38
C ASP A 170 19.82 27.05 1.15
N TYR A 171 19.20 26.01 1.69
CA TYR A 171 19.22 25.76 3.13
C TYR A 171 20.65 25.59 3.65
N LEU A 172 21.47 24.78 2.98
CA LEU A 172 22.86 24.54 3.40
C LEU A 172 23.73 25.78 3.30
N ARG A 173 23.45 26.69 2.38
CA ARG A 173 24.16 27.96 2.23
C ARG A 173 23.83 28.91 3.39
N GLU A 174 22.60 28.87 3.90
CA GLU A 174 22.13 29.73 4.99
C GLU A 174 22.53 29.18 6.38
N TYR A 175 22.36 27.87 6.60
CA TYR A 175 22.52 27.24 7.91
C TYR A 175 23.81 26.43 8.07
N GLY A 176 24.59 26.27 6.99
CA GLY A 176 25.78 25.42 6.97
C GLY A 176 25.47 23.94 6.73
N VAL A 177 26.53 23.16 6.53
CA VAL A 177 26.45 21.71 6.37
C VAL A 177 26.68 21.04 7.75
N PRO A 178 25.73 20.20 8.25
CA PRO A 178 25.95 19.51 9.51
C PRO A 178 27.09 18.50 9.38
N SER A 179 28.03 18.50 10.34
CA SER A 179 29.21 17.61 10.33
C SER A 179 28.97 16.32 11.13
N SER A 180 27.98 16.28 12.01
CA SER A 180 27.62 15.12 12.79
C SER A 180 26.14 15.15 13.21
N PRO A 181 25.56 14.03 13.68
CA PRO A 181 24.21 14.02 14.21
C PRO A 181 23.98 14.98 15.37
N GLU A 182 24.99 15.23 16.22
CA GLU A 182 24.92 16.16 17.33
C GLU A 182 24.77 17.62 16.86
N ALA A 183 25.34 17.94 15.70
CA ALA A 183 25.23 19.28 15.07
C ALA A 183 23.79 19.60 14.64
N LEU A 184 22.93 18.60 14.49
CA LEU A 184 21.51 18.76 14.13
C LEU A 184 20.72 19.60 15.13
N SER A 185 21.20 19.75 16.36
CA SER A 185 20.61 20.65 17.35
C SER A 185 20.57 22.12 16.90
N LYS A 186 21.40 22.51 15.93
CA LYS A 186 21.47 23.86 15.34
C LYS A 186 20.72 23.97 14.00
N HIS A 187 20.16 22.86 13.53
CA HIS A 187 19.45 22.76 12.27
C HIS A 187 17.93 22.60 12.47
N ARG A 188 17.22 22.73 11.38
CA ARG A 188 15.79 22.47 11.30
C ARG A 188 15.51 21.26 10.42
N ALA A 189 14.44 20.55 10.70
CA ALA A 189 13.95 19.46 9.88
C ALA A 189 12.53 19.75 9.38
N VAL A 190 12.21 19.26 8.20
CA VAL A 190 10.85 18.91 7.87
C VAL A 190 10.60 17.55 8.49
N HIS A 191 9.51 17.40 9.22
CA HIS A 191 9.18 16.13 9.84
C HIS A 191 8.22 15.32 8.99
N TYR A 192 8.35 14.00 9.08
CA TYR A 192 7.36 13.08 8.54
C TYR A 192 6.56 12.47 9.69
N PHE A 193 5.26 12.26 9.49
CA PHE A 193 4.43 11.50 10.42
C PHE A 193 3.59 10.49 9.64
N SER A 194 3.58 9.24 10.08
CA SER A 194 2.85 8.15 9.43
C SER A 194 1.52 7.87 10.14
N GLY A 195 0.48 7.60 9.37
CA GLY A 195 -0.81 7.12 9.85
C GLY A 195 -1.45 8.03 10.89
N GLN A 196 -1.78 7.48 12.07
CA GLN A 196 -2.40 8.18 13.20
C GLN A 196 -1.38 8.65 14.26
N ALA A 197 -0.10 8.66 13.92
CA ALA A 197 0.95 9.08 14.84
C ALA A 197 0.73 10.53 15.29
N ARG A 198 0.72 10.75 16.61
CA ARG A 198 0.60 12.09 17.18
C ARG A 198 1.94 12.83 17.28
N ARG A 199 3.03 12.12 16.98
CA ARG A 199 4.39 12.66 16.96
C ARG A 199 5.01 12.38 15.61
N ALA A 200 5.80 13.32 15.14
CA ALA A 200 6.64 13.17 13.98
C ALA A 200 7.79 12.19 14.26
N ASP A 201 8.26 11.55 13.21
CA ASP A 201 9.40 10.65 13.31
C ASP A 201 10.68 11.44 13.63
N GLU A 202 11.51 10.87 14.53
CA GLU A 202 12.84 11.41 14.82
C GLU A 202 13.84 10.95 13.76
N PHE A 203 14.88 11.72 13.53
CA PHE A 203 15.98 11.31 12.67
C PHE A 203 16.75 10.15 13.33
N ARG A 204 16.99 9.11 12.56
CA ARG A 204 17.69 7.90 13.02
C ARG A 204 19.00 7.73 12.31
N PHE A 205 20.00 7.24 13.03
CA PHE A 205 21.35 6.97 12.51
C PHE A 205 21.86 5.65 13.08
N VAL A 206 22.87 5.09 12.42
CA VAL A 206 23.57 3.87 12.88
C VAL A 206 24.98 4.24 13.34
N ARG A 207 25.37 3.78 14.53
CA ARG A 207 26.73 3.88 15.06
C ARG A 207 27.12 2.51 15.66
N HIS A 208 28.22 1.95 15.21
CA HIS A 208 28.71 0.63 15.68
C HIS A 208 27.66 -0.50 15.61
N GLY A 209 26.77 -0.45 14.60
CA GLY A 209 25.70 -1.43 14.41
C GLY A 209 24.43 -1.17 15.26
N GLU A 210 24.43 -0.17 16.12
CA GLU A 210 23.29 0.22 16.94
C GLU A 210 22.59 1.45 16.34
N THR A 211 21.26 1.42 16.32
CA THR A 211 20.42 2.54 15.86
C THR A 211 20.14 3.48 17.03
N PHE A 212 20.33 4.78 16.82
CA PHE A 212 19.97 5.82 17.77
C PHE A 212 19.16 6.92 17.09
N SER A 213 18.32 7.60 17.86
CA SER A 213 17.48 8.70 17.39
C SER A 213 18.04 10.04 17.82
N VAL A 214 17.89 11.03 16.97
CA VAL A 214 18.27 12.42 17.24
C VAL A 214 17.05 13.31 17.04
N PRO A 215 16.60 14.01 18.08
CA PRO A 215 15.55 15.00 17.93
C PRO A 215 16.09 16.21 17.16
N VAL A 216 15.41 16.60 16.10
CA VAL A 216 15.74 17.80 15.34
C VAL A 216 14.56 18.76 15.43
N SER A 217 14.82 20.04 15.69
CA SER A 217 13.75 21.03 15.72
C SER A 217 13.17 21.25 14.32
N GLY A 218 11.87 21.54 14.23
CA GLY A 218 11.21 21.83 12.96
C GLY A 218 9.87 22.51 13.16
N ASN A 219 9.45 23.27 12.18
CA ASN A 219 8.18 24.01 12.21
C ASN A 219 7.11 23.41 11.30
N ALA A 220 7.44 22.32 10.62
CA ALA A 220 6.52 21.67 9.69
C ALA A 220 6.64 20.15 9.78
N ALA A 221 5.47 19.49 9.67
CA ALA A 221 5.36 18.06 9.57
C ALA A 221 4.36 17.70 8.47
N VAL A 222 4.65 16.66 7.70
CA VAL A 222 3.82 16.18 6.59
C VAL A 222 3.68 14.67 6.65
N ASN A 223 2.68 14.13 5.97
CA ASN A 223 2.41 12.69 5.86
C ASN A 223 2.31 12.22 4.39
N GLU A 224 2.89 12.99 3.48
CA GLU A 224 2.91 12.67 2.05
C GLU A 224 4.32 12.93 1.50
N THR A 225 4.87 11.93 0.82
CA THR A 225 6.29 11.94 0.40
C THR A 225 6.61 13.04 -0.60
N GLY A 226 5.73 13.31 -1.56
CA GLY A 226 5.98 14.36 -2.56
C GLY A 226 6.01 15.76 -1.94
N LEU A 227 5.12 16.02 -0.98
CA LEU A 227 5.13 17.26 -0.22
C LEU A 227 6.38 17.36 0.68
N TYR A 228 6.80 16.24 1.28
CA TYR A 228 8.01 16.15 2.09
C TYR A 228 9.25 16.57 1.28
N ILE A 229 9.40 16.02 0.08
CA ILE A 229 10.48 16.38 -0.85
C ILE A 229 10.42 17.86 -1.23
N LYS A 230 9.25 18.36 -1.63
CA LYS A 230 9.06 19.76 -2.03
C LYS A 230 9.39 20.75 -0.91
N MET A 231 9.01 20.45 0.31
CA MET A 231 9.36 21.30 1.44
C MET A 231 10.86 21.30 1.74
N CYS A 232 11.52 20.14 1.65
CA CYS A 232 12.97 20.06 1.76
C CYS A 232 13.67 20.90 0.67
N GLN A 233 13.23 20.79 -0.58
CA GLN A 233 13.74 21.59 -1.70
C GLN A 233 13.51 23.08 -1.53
N ALA A 234 12.39 23.47 -0.92
CA ALA A 234 12.08 24.88 -0.64
C ALA A 234 12.84 25.46 0.58
N GLY A 235 13.77 24.70 1.17
CA GLY A 235 14.62 25.18 2.24
C GLY A 235 13.99 25.18 3.63
N PHE A 236 12.91 24.44 3.86
CA PHE A 236 12.28 24.37 5.19
C PHE A 236 13.13 23.60 6.21
N GLY A 237 14.10 22.82 5.76
CA GLY A 237 15.01 22.07 6.62
C GLY A 237 15.53 20.78 5.99
N LEU A 238 16.20 19.99 6.80
CA LEU A 238 16.69 18.67 6.49
C LEU A 238 15.53 17.66 6.38
N ALA A 239 15.72 16.61 5.60
CA ALA A 239 14.81 15.48 5.51
C ALA A 239 15.57 14.15 5.49
N GLN A 240 14.95 13.08 5.99
CA GLN A 240 15.43 11.70 5.81
C GLN A 240 14.48 10.95 4.89
N LEU A 241 14.99 10.43 3.77
CA LEU A 241 14.22 9.81 2.70
C LEU A 241 14.95 8.60 2.12
N ALA A 242 14.21 7.71 1.48
CA ALA A 242 14.81 6.63 0.72
C ALA A 242 15.57 7.22 -0.49
N GLU A 243 16.81 6.77 -0.68
CA GLU A 243 17.71 7.28 -1.74
C GLU A 243 17.09 7.18 -3.14
N ASN A 244 16.50 6.03 -3.45
CA ASN A 244 15.86 5.78 -4.75
C ASN A 244 14.64 6.69 -5.02
N ILE A 245 14.00 7.21 -3.98
CA ILE A 245 12.89 8.19 -4.12
C ILE A 245 13.42 9.59 -4.45
N VAL A 246 14.60 9.94 -3.99
CA VAL A 246 15.20 11.27 -4.21
C VAL A 246 16.37 11.27 -5.19
N ALA A 247 16.64 10.13 -5.84
CA ALA A 247 17.81 9.95 -6.72
C ALA A 247 17.93 11.05 -7.79
N ASP A 248 16.85 11.35 -8.51
CA ASP A 248 16.83 12.41 -9.54
C ASP A 248 17.11 13.78 -8.94
N HIS A 249 16.61 14.06 -7.72
CA HIS A 249 16.84 15.32 -7.06
C HIS A 249 18.27 15.49 -6.57
N LEU A 250 18.91 14.39 -6.16
CA LEU A 250 20.34 14.36 -5.81
C LEU A 250 21.21 14.53 -7.05
N GLN A 251 20.94 13.80 -8.13
CA GLN A 251 21.69 13.87 -9.38
C GLN A 251 21.61 15.25 -10.03
N GLU A 252 20.45 15.89 -10.00
CA GLU A 252 20.24 17.24 -10.55
C GLU A 252 20.68 18.35 -9.60
N GLY A 253 21.18 18.03 -8.41
CA GLY A 253 21.64 19.01 -7.44
C GLY A 253 20.54 19.85 -6.78
N ARG A 254 19.26 19.45 -6.92
CA ARG A 254 18.13 20.09 -6.22
C ARG A 254 18.11 19.75 -4.74
N LEU A 255 18.67 18.60 -4.37
CA LEU A 255 18.97 18.20 -3.00
C LEU A 255 20.44 17.78 -2.91
N VAL A 256 21.02 17.90 -1.74
CA VAL A 256 22.39 17.48 -1.43
C VAL A 256 22.33 16.53 -0.25
N GLU A 257 22.95 15.35 -0.40
CA GLU A 257 23.14 14.43 0.71
C GLU A 257 24.13 15.01 1.71
N VAL A 258 23.80 14.92 2.98
CA VAL A 258 24.65 15.34 4.10
C VAL A 258 24.78 14.22 5.11
N LEU A 259 25.75 14.29 5.99
CA LEU A 259 26.02 13.25 7.00
C LEU A 259 26.28 11.87 6.37
N THR A 260 27.02 11.83 5.27
CA THR A 260 27.31 10.61 4.50
C THR A 260 28.01 9.52 5.33
N ASP A 261 28.78 9.91 6.36
CA ASP A 261 29.42 9.00 7.30
C ASP A 261 28.47 8.48 8.40
N TRP A 262 27.26 9.03 8.45
CA TRP A 262 26.23 8.76 9.46
C TRP A 262 24.94 8.31 8.77
N GLN A 263 24.91 7.07 8.32
CA GLN A 263 23.76 6.61 7.56
C GLN A 263 22.58 6.26 8.44
N PRO A 264 21.36 6.62 8.02
CA PRO A 264 20.14 6.07 8.61
C PRO A 264 20.08 4.55 8.45
N PRO A 265 19.36 3.82 9.33
CA PRO A 265 19.16 2.39 9.15
C PRO A 265 18.37 2.12 7.87
N PRO A 266 18.73 1.07 7.09
CA PRO A 266 17.99 0.69 5.92
C PRO A 266 16.57 0.24 6.30
N VAL A 267 15.57 0.68 5.53
CA VAL A 267 14.17 0.45 5.81
C VAL A 267 13.63 -0.71 4.98
N PRO A 268 13.08 -1.76 5.60
CA PRO A 268 12.50 -2.89 4.86
C PRO A 268 11.24 -2.47 4.11
N VAL A 269 11.05 -3.08 2.93
CA VAL A 269 9.84 -2.98 2.11
C VAL A 269 9.20 -4.35 2.05
N THR A 270 7.96 -4.45 2.43
CA THR A 270 7.26 -5.73 2.57
C THR A 270 5.88 -5.67 1.91
N LEU A 271 5.56 -6.70 1.14
CA LEU A 271 4.22 -6.97 0.64
C LEU A 271 3.46 -7.81 1.68
N LEU A 272 2.28 -7.34 2.05
CA LEU A 272 1.39 -8.02 2.99
C LEU A 272 0.10 -8.42 2.29
N TYR A 273 -0.38 -9.63 2.55
CA TYR A 273 -1.66 -10.12 2.05
C TYR A 273 -2.29 -11.07 3.08
N PRO A 274 -3.61 -11.27 3.05
CA PRO A 274 -4.29 -12.18 3.95
C PRO A 274 -3.74 -13.60 3.84
N HIS A 275 -3.63 -14.30 4.97
CA HIS A 275 -3.29 -15.71 4.97
C HIS A 275 -4.41 -16.50 4.26
N GLN A 276 -4.15 -16.93 3.05
CA GLN A 276 -5.04 -17.76 2.25
C GLN A 276 -4.29 -19.03 1.86
N ARG A 277 -5.03 -20.16 1.80
CA ARG A 277 -4.43 -21.43 1.36
C ARG A 277 -3.90 -21.36 -0.06
N PHE A 278 -4.51 -20.49 -0.90
CA PHE A 278 -4.11 -20.26 -2.28
C PHE A 278 -4.11 -18.76 -2.57
N LEU A 279 -2.98 -18.29 -3.02
CA LEU A 279 -2.81 -16.90 -3.45
C LEU A 279 -3.39 -16.74 -4.86
N SER A 280 -4.19 -15.69 -5.10
CA SER A 280 -4.76 -15.46 -6.43
C SER A 280 -3.63 -15.24 -7.46
N PRO A 281 -3.81 -15.68 -8.73
CA PRO A 281 -2.80 -15.51 -9.78
C PRO A 281 -2.39 -14.04 -9.97
N ALA A 282 -3.32 -13.10 -9.86
CA ALA A 282 -3.05 -11.67 -9.99
C ALA A 282 -2.17 -11.13 -8.85
N VAL A 283 -2.43 -11.53 -7.59
CA VAL A 283 -1.58 -11.14 -6.45
C VAL A 283 -0.19 -11.75 -6.57
N ARG A 284 -0.10 -13.02 -7.02
CA ARG A 284 1.20 -13.70 -7.24
C ARG A 284 2.01 -12.97 -8.31
N ALA A 285 1.41 -12.67 -9.46
CA ALA A 285 2.06 -11.95 -10.56
C ALA A 285 2.57 -10.57 -10.11
N PHE A 286 1.75 -9.84 -9.36
CA PHE A 286 2.15 -8.54 -8.81
C PHE A 286 3.29 -8.68 -7.80
N ALA A 287 3.23 -9.67 -6.91
CA ALA A 287 4.27 -9.92 -5.92
C ALA A 287 5.62 -10.33 -6.52
N GLU A 288 5.59 -11.12 -7.61
CA GLU A 288 6.78 -11.49 -8.37
C GLU A 288 7.38 -10.29 -9.08
N TRP A 289 6.54 -9.54 -9.81
CA TRP A 289 6.96 -8.31 -10.48
C TRP A 289 7.53 -7.28 -9.51
N MET A 290 6.88 -7.05 -8.35
CA MET A 290 7.38 -6.11 -7.34
C MET A 290 8.75 -6.53 -6.77
N SER A 291 9.04 -7.83 -6.68
CA SER A 291 10.36 -8.32 -6.22
C SER A 291 11.49 -8.06 -7.25
N GLU A 292 11.14 -7.75 -8.50
CA GLU A 292 12.11 -7.35 -9.54
C GLU A 292 12.32 -5.83 -9.58
N VAL A 293 11.33 -5.07 -9.10
CA VAL A 293 11.29 -3.60 -9.20
C VAL A 293 11.86 -2.93 -7.95
N VAL A 294 11.77 -3.58 -6.77
CA VAL A 294 12.27 -3.11 -5.47
C VAL A 294 13.65 -3.66 -5.20
#